data_4ef33c904e3026cb44b181b66c41b169
#
_entry.id   4ef33c904e3026cb44b181b66c41b169
#
_cell.length_a   1.000
_cell.length_b   1.000
_cell.length_c   1.000
_cell.angle_alpha   90.00
_cell.angle_beta   90.00
_cell.angle_gamma   90.00
#
_symmetry.space_group_name_H-M   'P 1'
#
loop_
_entity.id
_entity.type
_entity.pdbx_description
1 polymer ?
#
loop_
_entity_poly.entity_id
_entity_poly.type
_entity_poly.pdbx_seq_one_letter_code
_entity_poly.pdbx_strand_id
1 'polypeptide(L)'
;MSPRDIVTAKDFHESTKLSYINLDTKPPLYKDYKQLPSIELSVDLELPNLSAVDTISGFNNSFNSDIGLQTISKLLYYSAGVIRTANHPTAGEVHYRAAASAGALYPVETYLLCQDLDGIPAGVYHFAPHEFALRLIRPGDYRELLTDATAGNQHICQSPATLIFTTLFWRSTWKYRSRGYRYCYWDTGTVISNLLSTATACQVSTELITGFVDSQINDILSIDGVKESAAC
;
A
#
# COMPACT_ATOMS: atom_id res chain seq x y z
N MET A 1 7.60 30.63 -1.19
CA MET A 1 8.98 30.17 -0.99
C MET A 1 9.17 28.86 -1.73
N SER A 2 10.06 28.78 -2.69
CA SER A 2 10.40 27.55 -3.40
C SER A 2 11.16 26.60 -2.46
N PRO A 3 11.05 25.26 -2.61
CA PRO A 3 11.90 24.34 -1.85
C PRO A 3 13.40 24.61 -1.95
N ARG A 4 13.84 25.25 -3.03
CA ARG A 4 15.24 25.64 -3.24
C ARG A 4 15.70 26.81 -2.35
N ASP A 5 14.74 27.57 -1.77
CA ASP A 5 15.02 28.73 -0.92
C ASP A 5 15.08 28.36 0.56
N ILE A 6 14.87 27.07 0.90
CA ILE A 6 14.91 26.61 2.30
C ILE A 6 16.35 26.28 2.67
N VAL A 7 16.95 27.12 3.49
CA VAL A 7 18.36 27.03 3.86
C VAL A 7 18.58 26.23 5.15
N THR A 8 17.57 26.19 6.05
CA THR A 8 17.70 25.55 7.37
C THR A 8 16.49 24.68 7.71
N ALA A 9 16.65 23.79 8.70
CA ALA A 9 15.55 22.98 9.25
C ALA A 9 14.44 23.87 9.85
N LYS A 10 14.81 25.03 10.42
CA LYS A 10 13.85 26.01 10.95
C LYS A 10 13.01 26.61 9.81
N ASP A 11 13.65 27.02 8.72
CA ASP A 11 12.94 27.59 7.57
C ASP A 11 11.97 26.57 6.95
N PHE A 12 12.39 25.30 6.83
CA PHE A 12 11.51 24.22 6.42
C PHE A 12 10.32 24.08 7.39
N HIS A 13 10.57 24.06 8.70
CA HIS A 13 9.52 23.95 9.71
C HIS A 13 8.51 25.09 9.60
N GLU A 14 8.98 26.35 9.53
CA GLU A 14 8.11 27.52 9.45
C GLU A 14 7.33 27.58 8.13
N SER A 15 7.99 27.33 6.99
CA SER A 15 7.37 27.39 5.66
C SER A 15 6.35 26.28 5.40
N THR A 16 6.40 25.18 6.16
CA THR A 16 5.50 24.03 6.00
C THR A 16 4.42 23.93 7.07
N LYS A 17 4.28 24.92 7.97
CA LYS A 17 3.16 24.99 8.91
C LYS A 17 1.84 25.00 8.16
N LEU A 18 0.81 24.39 8.79
CA LEU A 18 -0.54 24.39 8.23
C LEU A 18 -1.04 25.83 8.03
N SER A 19 -1.62 26.06 6.88
CA SER A 19 -2.30 27.30 6.52
C SER A 19 -3.70 26.96 5.98
N TYR A 20 -4.41 27.97 5.49
CA TYR A 20 -5.69 27.78 4.82
C TYR A 20 -5.60 26.71 3.73
N ILE A 21 -6.60 25.81 3.69
CA ILE A 21 -6.75 24.74 2.72
C ILE A 21 -8.07 24.96 1.99
N ASN A 22 -8.02 25.00 0.66
CA ASN A 22 -9.23 24.99 -0.14
C ASN A 22 -9.80 23.56 -0.19
N LEU A 23 -10.95 23.35 0.43
CA LEU A 23 -11.61 22.04 0.50
C LEU A 23 -12.15 21.58 -0.85
N ASP A 24 -12.47 22.50 -1.78
CA ASP A 24 -12.98 22.17 -3.13
C ASP A 24 -11.93 21.46 -4.00
N THR A 25 -10.64 21.59 -3.62
CA THR A 25 -9.54 20.93 -4.31
C THR A 25 -9.08 19.63 -3.65
N LYS A 26 -9.88 19.09 -2.71
CA LYS A 26 -9.55 17.85 -2.02
C LYS A 26 -9.40 16.69 -3.02
N PRO A 27 -8.28 15.97 -2.98
CA PRO A 27 -8.10 14.81 -3.86
C PRO A 27 -9.07 13.67 -3.50
N PRO A 28 -9.43 12.81 -4.47
CA PRO A 28 -10.22 11.62 -4.19
C PRO A 28 -9.45 10.66 -3.27
N LEU A 29 -10.17 10.05 -2.32
CA LEU A 29 -9.59 9.12 -1.35
C LEU A 29 -9.22 7.76 -1.96
N TYR A 30 -9.83 7.43 -3.09
CA TYR A 30 -9.66 6.15 -3.76
C TYR A 30 -9.24 6.35 -5.21
N LYS A 31 -8.34 5.50 -5.66
CA LYS A 31 -8.03 5.33 -7.07
C LYS A 31 -9.10 4.41 -7.66
N ASP A 32 -9.61 4.77 -8.83
CA ASP A 32 -10.76 4.08 -9.42
C ASP A 32 -10.35 3.36 -10.72
N TYR A 33 -10.59 2.05 -10.74
CA TYR A 33 -10.37 1.17 -11.88
C TYR A 33 -11.63 0.34 -12.22
N LYS A 34 -12.84 0.94 -12.02
CA LYS A 34 -14.14 0.25 -12.19
C LYS A 34 -14.34 -0.44 -13.52
N GLN A 35 -13.66 0.04 -14.58
CA GLN A 35 -13.74 -0.55 -15.91
C GLN A 35 -12.92 -1.86 -16.05
N LEU A 36 -12.02 -2.13 -15.13
CA LEU A 36 -11.17 -3.32 -15.17
C LEU A 36 -11.85 -4.51 -14.48
N PRO A 37 -11.56 -5.76 -14.94
CA PRO A 37 -12.01 -6.95 -14.26
C PRO A 37 -11.61 -6.97 -12.78
N SER A 38 -12.45 -7.54 -11.93
CA SER A 38 -12.20 -7.61 -10.49
C SER A 38 -12.34 -9.01 -9.95
N ILE A 39 -11.58 -9.28 -8.89
CA ILE A 39 -11.71 -10.45 -8.02
C ILE A 39 -12.13 -9.91 -6.65
N GLU A 40 -13.30 -10.35 -6.17
CA GLU A 40 -13.73 -10.06 -4.81
C GLU A 40 -12.85 -10.81 -3.81
N LEU A 41 -12.41 -10.09 -2.77
CA LEU A 41 -11.62 -10.68 -1.71
C LEU A 41 -12.53 -11.37 -0.68
N SER A 42 -12.00 -12.39 -0.01
CA SER A 42 -12.76 -13.13 1.00
C SER A 42 -13.05 -12.26 2.22
N VAL A 43 -14.30 -12.22 2.64
CA VAL A 43 -14.75 -11.55 3.87
C VAL A 43 -14.61 -12.42 5.12
N ASP A 44 -14.30 -13.71 4.94
CA ASP A 44 -13.96 -14.60 6.04
C ASP A 44 -12.52 -14.37 6.48
N LEU A 45 -12.37 -13.48 7.44
CA LEU A 45 -11.11 -12.97 7.94
C LEU A 45 -10.79 -13.53 9.33
N GLU A 46 -11.05 -14.82 9.56
CA GLU A 46 -10.66 -15.45 10.82
C GLU A 46 -9.20 -15.15 11.14
N LEU A 47 -9.00 -14.51 12.27
CA LEU A 47 -7.66 -14.20 12.77
C LEU A 47 -6.99 -15.48 13.29
N PRO A 48 -5.70 -15.65 12.99
CA PRO A 48 -4.89 -16.62 13.68
C PRO A 48 -4.92 -16.33 15.20
N ASN A 49 -4.92 -17.37 16.00
CA ASN A 49 -5.04 -17.26 17.46
C ASN A 49 -3.67 -16.89 18.11
N LEU A 50 -3.08 -15.77 17.64
CA LEU A 50 -1.81 -15.26 18.13
C LEU A 50 -2.00 -13.85 18.72
N SER A 51 -1.34 -13.57 19.84
CA SER A 51 -1.35 -12.21 20.38
C SER A 51 -0.57 -11.24 19.49
N ALA A 52 -0.94 -9.96 19.50
CA ALA A 52 -0.21 -8.93 18.75
C ALA A 52 1.26 -8.85 19.20
N VAL A 53 1.56 -9.09 20.48
CA VAL A 53 2.92 -9.09 21.00
C VAL A 53 3.74 -10.24 20.41
N ASP A 54 3.17 -11.44 20.32
CA ASP A 54 3.84 -12.60 19.73
C ASP A 54 4.10 -12.41 18.23
N THR A 55 3.14 -11.81 17.50
CA THR A 55 3.32 -11.51 16.07
C THR A 55 4.41 -10.47 15.82
N ILE A 56 4.50 -9.42 16.64
CA ILE A 56 5.53 -8.38 16.52
C ILE A 56 6.91 -8.90 16.92
N SER A 57 6.99 -9.80 17.90
CA SER A 57 8.26 -10.39 18.36
C SER A 57 8.84 -11.42 17.39
N GLY A 58 8.10 -11.85 16.37
CA GLY A 58 8.55 -12.84 15.40
C GLY A 58 8.72 -14.24 15.96
N PHE A 59 8.05 -14.58 17.05
CA PHE A 59 8.21 -15.85 17.79
C PHE A 59 7.73 -17.09 17.02
N ASN A 60 7.19 -16.93 15.82
CA ASN A 60 6.65 -18.06 15.06
C ASN A 60 7.62 -18.51 13.96
N ASN A 61 8.24 -19.68 14.14
CA ASN A 61 9.23 -20.23 13.20
C ASN A 61 8.63 -21.21 12.17
N SER A 62 7.32 -21.41 12.15
CA SER A 62 6.66 -22.25 11.14
C SER A 62 6.09 -21.36 10.03
N PHE A 63 6.53 -21.59 8.81
CA PHE A 63 6.00 -20.88 7.64
C PHE A 63 5.12 -21.79 6.81
N ASN A 64 3.95 -21.31 6.42
CA ASN A 64 3.07 -21.94 5.46
C ASN A 64 3.38 -21.39 4.07
N SER A 65 3.64 -22.26 3.11
CA SER A 65 3.91 -21.88 1.71
C SER A 65 2.64 -21.71 0.87
N ASP A 66 1.48 -22.06 1.41
CA ASP A 66 0.20 -22.01 0.68
C ASP A 66 -0.40 -20.60 0.75
N ILE A 67 -0.15 -19.81 -0.29
CA ILE A 67 -0.64 -18.44 -0.43
C ILE A 67 -1.72 -18.43 -1.51
N GLY A 68 -2.97 -18.26 -1.10
CA GLY A 68 -4.13 -18.13 -1.99
C GLY A 68 -4.98 -16.92 -1.64
N LEU A 69 -6.19 -16.86 -2.22
CA LEU A 69 -7.13 -15.76 -2.06
C LEU A 69 -7.38 -15.41 -0.59
N GLN A 70 -7.56 -16.42 0.27
CA GLN A 70 -7.84 -16.23 1.69
C GLN A 70 -6.68 -15.54 2.42
N THR A 71 -5.45 -15.98 2.18
CA THR A 71 -4.25 -15.38 2.78
C THR A 71 -4.05 -13.95 2.29
N ILE A 72 -4.14 -13.72 0.98
CA ILE A 72 -4.03 -12.37 0.38
C ILE A 72 -5.12 -11.43 0.93
N SER A 73 -6.35 -11.93 1.09
CA SER A 73 -7.46 -11.14 1.67
C SER A 73 -7.12 -10.65 3.09
N LYS A 74 -6.60 -11.54 3.96
CA LYS A 74 -6.17 -11.17 5.33
C LYS A 74 -5.04 -10.15 5.31
N LEU A 75 -4.00 -10.38 4.51
CA LEU A 75 -2.86 -9.46 4.39
C LEU A 75 -3.30 -8.06 3.97
N LEU A 76 -4.17 -7.95 2.97
CA LEU A 76 -4.66 -6.66 2.45
C LEU A 76 -5.62 -5.99 3.44
N TYR A 77 -6.53 -6.74 4.06
CA TYR A 77 -7.50 -6.18 5.00
C TYR A 77 -6.81 -5.55 6.20
N TYR A 78 -5.94 -6.31 6.89
CA TYR A 78 -5.30 -5.87 8.12
C TYR A 78 -4.14 -4.90 7.89
N SER A 79 -3.62 -4.75 6.66
CA SER A 79 -2.59 -3.75 6.36
C SER A 79 -3.17 -2.44 5.82
N ALA A 80 -4.06 -2.49 4.85
CA ALA A 80 -4.53 -1.32 4.09
C ALA A 80 -6.06 -1.25 3.88
N GLY A 81 -6.81 -2.26 4.33
CA GLY A 81 -8.26 -2.36 4.16
C GLY A 81 -9.06 -1.33 4.97
N VAL A 82 -10.30 -1.09 4.57
CA VAL A 82 -11.26 -0.29 5.35
C VAL A 82 -11.82 -1.16 6.47
N ILE A 83 -11.47 -0.83 7.72
CA ILE A 83 -11.87 -1.61 8.90
C ILE A 83 -13.06 -1.01 9.65
N ARG A 84 -13.39 0.24 9.38
CA ARG A 84 -14.51 0.93 10.00
C ARG A 84 -14.99 2.08 9.12
N THR A 85 -16.30 2.25 9.07
CA THR A 85 -16.97 3.42 8.49
C THR A 85 -17.74 4.16 9.58
N ALA A 86 -17.68 5.48 9.59
CA ALA A 86 -18.43 6.32 10.52
C ALA A 86 -18.93 7.59 9.84
N ASN A 87 -20.10 8.08 10.24
CA ASN A 87 -20.63 9.35 9.79
C ASN A 87 -20.15 10.47 10.71
N HIS A 88 -19.45 11.45 10.14
CA HIS A 88 -19.00 12.64 10.86
C HIS A 88 -19.94 13.83 10.56
N PRO A 89 -20.36 14.63 11.55
CA PRO A 89 -21.34 15.69 11.36
C PRO A 89 -21.00 16.71 10.27
N THR A 90 -19.73 16.98 10.04
CA THR A 90 -19.25 17.98 9.06
C THR A 90 -18.53 17.40 7.86
N ALA A 91 -18.00 16.18 7.95
CA ALA A 91 -17.21 15.55 6.90
C ALA A 91 -17.98 14.46 6.12
N GLY A 92 -19.22 14.14 6.55
CA GLY A 92 -19.99 13.04 5.95
C GLY A 92 -19.43 11.67 6.33
N GLU A 93 -19.53 10.72 5.41
CA GLU A 93 -19.01 9.38 5.62
C GLU A 93 -17.47 9.39 5.62
N VAL A 94 -16.87 8.82 6.66
CA VAL A 94 -15.43 8.70 6.84
C VAL A 94 -15.05 7.22 6.95
N HIS A 95 -14.13 6.80 6.10
CA HIS A 95 -13.59 5.45 6.10
C HIS A 95 -12.25 5.42 6.86
N TYR A 96 -12.16 4.53 7.84
CA TYR A 96 -10.93 4.30 8.59
C TYR A 96 -10.26 3.03 8.08
N ARG A 97 -9.02 3.16 7.57
CA ARG A 97 -8.22 2.02 7.15
C ARG A 97 -7.47 1.42 8.34
N ALA A 98 -6.98 0.19 8.17
CA ALA A 98 -6.21 -0.53 9.18
C ALA A 98 -4.92 0.23 9.57
N ALA A 99 -4.20 0.77 8.59
CA ALA A 99 -3.05 1.62 8.84
C ALA A 99 -3.45 3.07 9.11
N ALA A 100 -2.82 3.69 10.10
CA ALA A 100 -2.97 5.12 10.35
C ALA A 100 -2.39 5.94 9.19
N SER A 101 -3.06 7.07 8.89
CA SER A 101 -2.57 8.03 7.87
C SER A 101 -2.74 9.46 8.37
N ALA A 102 -1.76 10.30 8.07
CA ALA A 102 -1.79 11.71 8.42
C ALA A 102 -3.04 12.39 7.82
N GLY A 103 -3.94 12.84 8.69
CA GLY A 103 -5.20 13.50 8.30
C GLY A 103 -6.21 12.61 7.59
N ALA A 104 -6.08 11.29 7.71
CA ALA A 104 -6.90 10.29 7.01
C ALA A 104 -6.93 10.51 5.49
N LEU A 105 -5.80 10.85 4.89
CA LEU A 105 -5.67 11.13 3.46
C LEU A 105 -5.24 9.92 2.64
N TYR A 106 -4.64 8.92 3.28
CA TYR A 106 -4.30 7.62 2.73
C TYR A 106 -3.60 7.69 1.36
N PRO A 107 -2.39 8.28 1.28
CA PRO A 107 -1.66 8.45 0.03
C PRO A 107 -1.16 7.14 -0.55
N VAL A 108 -1.11 6.08 0.25
CA VAL A 108 -0.56 4.78 -0.15
C VAL A 108 -1.58 3.99 -0.95
N GLU A 109 -1.17 3.54 -2.14
CA GLU A 109 -1.84 2.53 -2.94
C GLU A 109 -1.09 1.20 -2.83
N THR A 110 -1.81 0.10 -2.96
CA THR A 110 -1.26 -1.25 -2.84
C THR A 110 -1.55 -2.02 -4.12
N TYR A 111 -0.51 -2.65 -4.65
CA TYR A 111 -0.61 -3.53 -5.81
C TYR A 111 -0.15 -4.93 -5.44
N LEU A 112 -0.75 -5.93 -6.06
CA LEU A 112 -0.35 -7.33 -5.98
C LEU A 112 0.17 -7.76 -7.34
N LEU A 113 1.39 -8.30 -7.38
CA LEU A 113 1.95 -9.02 -8.52
C LEU A 113 2.10 -10.48 -8.08
N CYS A 114 1.52 -11.41 -8.81
CA CYS A 114 1.56 -12.83 -8.43
C CYS A 114 1.60 -13.77 -9.64
N GLN A 115 2.10 -15.00 -9.37
CA GLN A 115 1.84 -16.15 -10.22
C GLN A 115 0.38 -16.62 -10.08
N ASP A 116 0.00 -17.71 -10.74
CA ASP A 116 -1.27 -18.35 -10.45
C ASP A 116 -1.31 -18.82 -8.99
N LEU A 117 -2.26 -18.28 -8.25
CA LEU A 117 -2.58 -18.65 -6.87
C LEU A 117 -3.97 -19.25 -6.82
N ASP A 118 -4.28 -20.00 -5.76
CA ASP A 118 -5.65 -20.45 -5.54
C ASP A 118 -6.61 -19.27 -5.42
N GLY A 119 -7.53 -19.18 -6.39
CA GLY A 119 -8.52 -18.09 -6.51
C GLY A 119 -8.00 -16.78 -7.11
N ILE A 120 -6.72 -16.64 -7.47
CA ILE A 120 -6.16 -15.44 -8.10
C ILE A 120 -5.26 -15.84 -9.28
N PRO A 121 -5.69 -15.67 -10.55
CA PRO A 121 -4.84 -15.91 -11.72
C PRO A 121 -3.58 -15.03 -11.71
N ALA A 122 -2.52 -15.47 -12.42
CA ALA A 122 -1.31 -14.68 -12.56
C ALA A 122 -1.60 -13.29 -13.13
N GLY A 123 -1.08 -12.25 -12.48
CA GLY A 123 -1.36 -10.88 -12.89
C GLY A 123 -0.72 -9.80 -12.03
N VAL A 124 -0.90 -8.57 -12.48
CA VAL A 124 -0.69 -7.34 -11.72
C VAL A 124 -2.05 -6.76 -11.39
N TYR A 125 -2.31 -6.56 -10.11
CA TYR A 125 -3.59 -6.10 -9.59
C TYR A 125 -3.42 -4.85 -8.74
N HIS A 126 -4.41 -3.95 -8.79
CA HIS A 126 -4.57 -2.87 -7.81
C HIS A 126 -5.56 -3.30 -6.74
N PHE A 127 -5.23 -3.10 -5.48
CA PHE A 127 -6.16 -3.31 -4.37
C PHE A 127 -7.10 -2.12 -4.22
N ALA A 128 -8.40 -2.36 -4.38
CA ALA A 128 -9.47 -1.38 -4.19
C ALA A 128 -10.08 -1.55 -2.77
N PRO A 129 -9.60 -0.82 -1.74
CA PRO A 129 -9.97 -1.09 -0.35
C PRO A 129 -11.45 -0.80 -0.03
N HIS A 130 -12.09 0.13 -0.74
CA HIS A 130 -13.50 0.46 -0.55
C HIS A 130 -14.47 -0.58 -1.15
N GLU A 131 -14.00 -1.34 -2.14
CA GLU A 131 -14.73 -2.43 -2.75
C GLU A 131 -14.34 -3.79 -2.16
N PHE A 132 -13.23 -3.81 -1.45
CA PHE A 132 -12.53 -4.99 -0.97
C PHE A 132 -12.28 -6.00 -2.09
N ALA A 133 -11.66 -5.53 -3.16
CA ALA A 133 -11.42 -6.27 -4.39
C ALA A 133 -10.04 -6.00 -4.98
N LEU A 134 -9.58 -6.94 -5.81
CA LEU A 134 -8.41 -6.77 -6.67
C LEU A 134 -8.87 -6.40 -8.08
N ARG A 135 -8.38 -5.30 -8.63
CA ARG A 135 -8.63 -4.85 -10.00
C ARG A 135 -7.47 -5.25 -10.89
N LEU A 136 -7.72 -6.09 -11.90
CA LEU A 136 -6.69 -6.60 -12.81
C LEU A 136 -6.18 -5.49 -13.72
N ILE A 137 -4.92 -5.07 -13.53
CA ILE A 137 -4.23 -4.09 -14.40
C ILE A 137 -3.64 -4.79 -15.63
N ARG A 138 -2.94 -5.92 -15.40
CA ARG A 138 -2.29 -6.70 -16.45
C ARG A 138 -2.42 -8.19 -16.16
N PRO A 139 -2.91 -9.00 -17.12
CA PRO A 139 -2.88 -10.46 -16.99
C PRO A 139 -1.50 -11.01 -17.30
N GLY A 140 -1.13 -12.12 -16.65
CA GLY A 140 0.12 -12.85 -16.86
C GLY A 140 1.14 -12.68 -15.74
N ASP A 141 2.19 -13.47 -15.78
CA ASP A 141 3.25 -13.49 -14.77
C ASP A 141 4.35 -12.46 -15.09
N TYR A 142 4.51 -11.48 -14.23
CA TYR A 142 5.47 -10.37 -14.34
C TYR A 142 6.64 -10.49 -13.35
N ARG A 143 6.80 -11.63 -12.66
CA ARG A 143 7.84 -11.80 -11.65
C ARG A 143 9.25 -11.70 -12.20
N GLU A 144 9.50 -12.14 -13.44
CA GLU A 144 10.80 -12.01 -14.11
C GLU A 144 11.16 -10.52 -14.29
N LEU A 145 10.22 -9.71 -14.83
CA LEU A 145 10.44 -8.27 -15.00
C LEU A 145 10.64 -7.56 -13.67
N LEU A 146 9.92 -7.98 -12.62
CA LEU A 146 10.09 -7.42 -11.27
C LEU A 146 11.45 -7.83 -10.67
N THR A 147 11.93 -9.05 -10.96
CA THR A 147 13.26 -9.51 -10.57
C THR A 147 14.35 -8.65 -11.21
N ASP A 148 14.22 -8.35 -12.50
CA ASP A 148 15.15 -7.46 -13.20
C ASP A 148 15.12 -6.05 -12.61
N ALA A 149 13.93 -5.53 -12.32
CA ALA A 149 13.76 -4.22 -11.70
C ALA A 149 14.37 -4.11 -10.30
N THR A 150 14.61 -5.23 -9.63
CA THR A 150 15.22 -5.34 -8.29
C THR A 150 16.65 -5.88 -8.32
N ALA A 151 17.39 -5.60 -9.40
CA ALA A 151 18.77 -6.00 -9.61
C ALA A 151 19.00 -7.52 -9.53
N GLY A 152 18.07 -8.31 -10.03
CA GLY A 152 18.18 -9.78 -10.07
C GLY A 152 17.89 -10.45 -8.72
N ASN A 153 17.10 -9.83 -7.85
CA ASN A 153 16.77 -10.39 -6.54
C ASN A 153 15.99 -11.71 -6.70
N GLN A 154 16.66 -12.83 -6.38
CA GLN A 154 16.10 -14.17 -6.55
C GLN A 154 14.91 -14.47 -5.63
N HIS A 155 14.77 -13.76 -4.50
CA HIS A 155 13.61 -13.90 -3.61
C HIS A 155 12.31 -13.45 -4.29
N ILE A 156 12.38 -12.44 -5.17
CA ILE A 156 11.24 -12.02 -6.00
C ILE A 156 10.80 -13.14 -6.95
N CYS A 157 11.76 -13.73 -7.69
CA CYS A 157 11.47 -14.80 -8.66
C CYS A 157 10.87 -16.04 -7.96
N GLN A 158 11.33 -16.35 -6.77
CA GLN A 158 10.88 -17.52 -5.98
C GLN A 158 9.58 -17.26 -5.21
N SER A 159 9.23 -16.00 -4.96
CA SER A 159 8.03 -15.64 -4.24
C SER A 159 6.79 -15.86 -5.11
N PRO A 160 5.72 -16.51 -4.61
CA PRO A 160 4.47 -16.65 -5.34
C PRO A 160 3.73 -15.32 -5.53
N ALA A 161 3.97 -14.34 -4.64
CA ALA A 161 3.32 -13.05 -4.64
C ALA A 161 4.23 -11.95 -4.10
N THR A 162 4.10 -10.74 -4.65
CA THR A 162 4.76 -9.53 -4.17
C THR A 162 3.73 -8.42 -4.02
N LEU A 163 3.69 -7.79 -2.85
CA LEU A 163 2.92 -6.57 -2.63
C LEU A 163 3.82 -5.37 -2.87
N ILE A 164 3.39 -4.47 -3.75
CA ILE A 164 4.11 -3.26 -4.13
C ILE A 164 3.31 -2.07 -3.60
N PHE A 165 3.99 -1.18 -2.87
CA PHE A 165 3.37 0.02 -2.32
C PHE A 165 3.83 1.23 -3.11
N THR A 166 2.88 2.07 -3.50
CA THR A 166 3.12 3.34 -4.17
C THR A 166 2.54 4.48 -3.36
N THR A 167 2.94 5.70 -3.67
CA THR A 167 2.40 6.89 -3.03
C THR A 167 1.83 7.86 -4.05
N LEU A 168 0.58 8.25 -3.86
CA LEU A 168 -0.08 9.36 -4.54
C LEU A 168 0.21 10.66 -3.79
N PHE A 169 1.25 11.38 -4.23
CA PHE A 169 1.78 12.54 -3.52
C PHE A 169 0.72 13.62 -3.28
N TRP A 170 -0.17 13.87 -4.24
CA TRP A 170 -1.19 14.91 -4.16
C TRP A 170 -2.09 14.76 -2.92
N ARG A 171 -2.45 13.54 -2.52
CA ARG A 171 -3.31 13.33 -1.34
C ARG A 171 -2.72 13.95 -0.08
N SER A 172 -1.44 13.79 0.16
CA SER A 172 -0.77 14.35 1.33
C SER A 172 -0.32 15.80 1.11
N THR A 173 0.22 16.13 -0.06
CA THR A 173 0.74 17.47 -0.34
C THR A 173 -0.36 18.52 -0.48
N TRP A 174 -1.58 18.13 -0.86
CA TRP A 174 -2.76 18.99 -0.85
C TRP A 174 -2.97 19.67 0.51
N LYS A 175 -2.82 18.93 1.60
CA LYS A 175 -3.00 19.45 2.97
C LYS A 175 -1.69 19.94 3.58
N TYR A 176 -0.61 19.19 3.39
CA TYR A 176 0.63 19.35 4.13
C TYR A 176 1.76 19.96 3.30
N ARG A 177 1.51 20.32 2.05
CA ARG A 177 2.50 20.91 1.12
C ARG A 177 3.77 20.05 1.05
N SER A 178 4.96 20.66 1.06
CA SER A 178 6.25 19.94 1.01
C SER A 178 6.44 18.94 2.16
N ARG A 179 5.80 19.17 3.33
CA ARG A 179 5.84 18.22 4.46
C ARG A 179 5.13 16.91 4.11
N GLY A 180 4.11 16.95 3.23
CA GLY A 180 3.36 15.78 2.78
C GLY A 180 4.23 14.69 2.16
N TYR A 181 5.37 15.04 1.56
CA TYR A 181 6.32 14.08 1.03
C TYR A 181 6.80 13.08 2.10
N ARG A 182 7.16 13.56 3.30
CA ARG A 182 7.54 12.68 4.42
C ARG A 182 6.39 11.80 4.90
N TYR A 183 5.18 12.37 4.92
CA TYR A 183 4.00 11.62 5.37
C TYR A 183 3.66 10.46 4.46
N CYS A 184 3.93 10.56 3.17
CA CYS A 184 3.78 9.44 2.25
C CYS A 184 4.59 8.22 2.71
N TYR A 185 5.86 8.43 3.07
CA TYR A 185 6.73 7.32 3.52
C TYR A 185 6.42 6.86 4.95
N TRP A 186 6.00 7.77 5.84
CA TRP A 186 5.57 7.38 7.18
C TRP A 186 4.29 6.54 7.12
N ASP A 187 3.33 6.94 6.31
CA ASP A 187 2.09 6.20 6.10
C ASP A 187 2.38 4.83 5.45
N THR A 188 3.33 4.77 4.49
CA THR A 188 3.79 3.49 3.92
C THR A 188 4.39 2.58 5.01
N GLY A 189 5.21 3.14 5.90
CA GLY A 189 5.77 2.41 7.04
C GLY A 189 4.69 1.83 7.96
N THR A 190 3.58 2.55 8.18
CA THR A 190 2.47 2.02 9.00
C THR A 190 1.73 0.87 8.30
N VAL A 191 1.55 0.94 6.98
CA VAL A 191 0.97 -0.16 6.20
C VAL A 191 1.87 -1.40 6.25
N ILE A 192 3.18 -1.21 6.03
CA ILE A 192 4.17 -2.30 6.08
C ILE A 192 4.21 -2.94 7.46
N SER A 193 4.20 -2.15 8.53
CA SER A 193 4.21 -2.68 9.91
C SER A 193 3.02 -3.60 10.18
N ASN A 194 1.82 -3.19 9.75
CA ASN A 194 0.63 -4.00 9.86
C ASN A 194 0.72 -5.27 8.97
N LEU A 195 1.25 -5.12 7.74
CA LEU A 195 1.45 -6.24 6.82
C LEU A 195 2.38 -7.30 7.41
N LEU A 196 3.55 -6.89 7.90
CA LEU A 196 4.53 -7.82 8.49
C LEU A 196 3.96 -8.54 9.71
N SER A 197 3.24 -7.83 10.58
CA SER A 197 2.57 -8.43 11.73
C SER A 197 1.50 -9.44 11.29
N THR A 198 0.68 -9.08 10.30
CA THR A 198 -0.35 -9.99 9.77
C THR A 198 0.26 -11.19 9.07
N ALA A 199 1.33 -11.01 8.30
CA ALA A 199 2.05 -12.10 7.65
C ALA A 199 2.62 -13.10 8.68
N THR A 200 3.25 -12.59 9.75
CA THR A 200 3.70 -13.44 10.87
C THR A 200 2.54 -14.21 11.48
N ALA A 201 1.39 -13.57 11.72
CA ALA A 201 0.21 -14.23 12.25
C ALA A 201 -0.34 -15.30 11.30
N CYS A 202 -0.27 -15.08 9.98
CA CYS A 202 -0.66 -16.02 8.95
C CYS A 202 0.42 -17.07 8.62
N GLN A 203 1.57 -17.05 9.33
CA GLN A 203 2.71 -17.93 9.08
C GLN A 203 3.31 -17.78 7.67
N VAL A 204 3.24 -16.57 7.10
CA VAL A 204 3.81 -16.22 5.80
C VAL A 204 5.18 -15.58 5.99
N SER A 205 6.21 -16.15 5.37
CA SER A 205 7.54 -15.51 5.32
C SER A 205 7.49 -14.29 4.41
N THR A 206 8.07 -13.19 4.88
CA THR A 206 8.08 -11.93 4.13
C THR A 206 9.47 -11.30 4.15
N GLU A 207 9.83 -10.64 3.06
CA GLU A 207 11.03 -9.83 2.93
C GLU A 207 10.65 -8.44 2.42
N LEU A 208 11.22 -7.39 3.01
CA LEU A 208 11.05 -6.01 2.58
C LEU A 208 12.17 -5.61 1.61
N ILE A 209 11.80 -5.18 0.41
CA ILE A 209 12.73 -4.74 -0.63
C ILE A 209 12.52 -3.25 -0.86
N THR A 210 13.60 -2.47 -0.72
CA THR A 210 13.61 -1.01 -0.94
C THR A 210 14.57 -0.58 -2.04
N GLY A 211 15.31 -1.53 -2.64
CA GLY A 211 16.23 -1.27 -3.76
C GLY A 211 15.64 -1.75 -5.08
N PHE A 212 15.24 -0.82 -5.94
CA PHE A 212 14.65 -1.12 -7.25
C PHE A 212 14.87 0.03 -8.24
N VAL A 213 14.61 -0.23 -9.51
CA VAL A 213 14.63 0.76 -10.58
C VAL A 213 13.21 1.33 -10.75
N ASP A 214 12.98 2.58 -10.30
CA ASP A 214 11.67 3.24 -10.26
C ASP A 214 10.93 3.17 -11.60
N SER A 215 11.61 3.49 -12.72
CA SER A 215 10.98 3.49 -14.04
C SER A 215 10.43 2.12 -14.44
N GLN A 216 11.14 1.03 -14.11
CA GLN A 216 10.71 -0.32 -14.42
C GLN A 216 9.50 -0.73 -13.57
N ILE A 217 9.50 -0.38 -12.28
CA ILE A 217 8.33 -0.62 -11.42
C ILE A 217 7.13 0.18 -11.91
N ASN A 218 7.32 1.47 -12.24
CA ASN A 218 6.25 2.32 -12.76
C ASN A 218 5.65 1.76 -14.07
N ASP A 219 6.49 1.23 -14.96
CA ASP A 219 6.05 0.59 -16.21
C ASP A 219 5.23 -0.69 -15.94
N ILE A 220 5.68 -1.54 -15.01
CA ILE A 220 4.95 -2.76 -14.61
C ILE A 220 3.57 -2.39 -14.08
N LEU A 221 3.48 -1.37 -13.21
CA LEU A 221 2.24 -0.93 -12.57
C LEU A 221 1.39 -0.01 -13.45
N SER A 222 1.90 0.46 -14.60
CA SER A 222 1.25 1.45 -15.47
C SER A 222 0.95 2.78 -14.76
N ILE A 223 1.92 3.27 -13.99
CA ILE A 223 1.87 4.57 -13.29
C ILE A 223 2.89 5.54 -13.88
N ASP A 224 2.68 6.87 -13.66
CA ASP A 224 3.46 7.91 -14.32
C ASP A 224 4.80 8.26 -13.65
N GLY A 225 5.03 7.76 -12.44
CA GLY A 225 6.24 8.04 -11.65
C GLY A 225 6.36 9.48 -11.13
N VAL A 226 5.39 10.35 -11.44
CA VAL A 226 5.40 11.78 -11.07
C VAL A 226 4.28 12.11 -10.09
N LYS A 227 3.05 11.74 -10.40
CA LYS A 227 1.89 11.90 -9.50
C LYS A 227 1.81 10.76 -8.51
N GLU A 228 2.21 9.59 -8.96
CA GLU A 228 2.31 8.35 -8.20
C GLU A 228 3.64 7.68 -8.49
N SER A 229 4.34 7.23 -7.46
CA SER A 229 5.63 6.55 -7.57
C SER A 229 5.72 5.40 -6.58
N ALA A 230 6.51 4.38 -6.93
CA ALA A 230 6.82 3.27 -6.03
C ALA A 230 7.50 3.77 -4.76
N ALA A 231 7.21 3.12 -3.63
CA ALA A 231 7.81 3.40 -2.32
C ALA A 231 8.59 2.18 -1.78
N CYS A 232 8.09 0.95 -2.04
CA CYS A 232 8.75 -0.34 -1.80
C CYS A 232 7.90 -1.46 -2.40
#